data_d5a1256c3609a8f6d0b59dab0c91a730
#
_entry.id   d5a1256c3609a8f6d0b59dab0c91a730
#
_cell.length_a   1.000
_cell.length_b   1.000
_cell.length_c   1.000
_cell.angle_alpha   90.00
_cell.angle_beta   90.00
_cell.angle_gamma   90.00
#
_symmetry.space_group_name_H-M   'P 1'
#
loop_
_entity.id
_entity.type
_entity.pdbx_description
1 polymer ?
#
loop_
_entity_poly.entity_id
_entity_poly.type
_entity_poly.pdbx_seq_one_letter_code
_entity_poly.pdbx_strand_id
1 'polypeptide(L)'
;MQTAIMQAAEKWLADLDADADDYHKILYVYEKIVDEVEYDESAPDNQNIYSVFVNRKSVCAGYSKATQYLLERLGVFCTYVTGKTTEGGNHAWNLVKCNGDYYYVDTTWGDPVFQQEEGEDTSRDTEQNSGQDAEASGNKANISYDYMCCDDTQLFQTHILDKDTQMPECSKMDCNYYVVNGMYYTQYDAKKVLEAMNQAIWAKKSATIFKFADTSVYSQAHDDIFQKELAKAVQNLADYYGLSQVKYQYIDDPRLHKIVIFWQYS
;
A
#
# COMPACT_ATOMS: atom_id res chain seq x y z
N MET A 1 19.20 24.73 -5.79
CA MET A 1 18.28 23.64 -6.10
C MET A 1 18.93 22.27 -5.84
N GLN A 2 19.98 21.87 -6.55
CA GLN A 2 20.63 20.55 -6.38
C GLN A 2 21.10 20.26 -4.95
N THR A 3 21.75 21.23 -4.28
CA THR A 3 22.20 21.07 -2.89
C THR A 3 21.05 20.80 -1.92
N ALA A 4 19.91 21.47 -2.09
CA ALA A 4 18.73 21.28 -1.22
C ALA A 4 18.13 19.86 -1.39
N ILE A 5 18.06 19.36 -2.63
CA ILE A 5 17.64 17.99 -2.92
C ILE A 5 18.57 16.98 -2.24
N MET A 6 19.90 17.16 -2.40
CA MET A 6 20.88 16.25 -1.81
C MET A 6 20.77 16.21 -0.28
N GLN A 7 20.71 17.38 0.37
CA GLN A 7 20.57 17.46 1.82
C GLN A 7 19.27 16.84 2.33
N ALA A 8 18.16 17.05 1.63
CA ALA A 8 16.89 16.44 1.99
C ALA A 8 16.93 14.91 1.84
N ALA A 9 17.48 14.41 0.72
CA ALA A 9 17.62 12.98 0.49
C ALA A 9 18.55 12.32 1.53
N GLU A 10 19.70 12.95 1.88
CA GLU A 10 20.58 12.46 2.93
C GLU A 10 19.88 12.39 4.29
N LYS A 11 19.11 13.43 4.63
CA LYS A 11 18.30 13.43 5.85
C LYS A 11 17.25 12.33 5.85
N TRP A 12 16.60 12.09 4.72
CA TRP A 12 15.58 11.04 4.61
C TRP A 12 16.13 9.64 4.75
N LEU A 13 17.34 9.41 4.29
CA LEU A 13 18.01 8.11 4.35
C LEU A 13 18.80 7.88 5.64
N ALA A 14 18.92 8.89 6.52
CA ALA A 14 19.77 8.81 7.71
C ALA A 14 19.34 7.75 8.73
N ASP A 15 18.04 7.43 8.78
CA ASP A 15 17.47 6.46 9.73
C ASP A 15 17.39 5.02 9.17
N LEU A 16 17.78 4.82 7.91
CA LEU A 16 17.81 3.49 7.30
C LEU A 16 18.99 2.68 7.88
N ASP A 17 18.71 1.43 8.24
CA ASP A 17 19.74 0.49 8.67
C ASP A 17 20.80 0.31 7.54
N ALA A 18 22.07 0.46 7.90
CA ALA A 18 23.17 0.33 6.95
C ALA A 18 23.28 -1.07 6.33
N ASP A 19 22.81 -2.10 7.03
CA ASP A 19 22.81 -3.50 6.59
C ASP A 19 21.47 -3.94 5.98
N ALA A 20 20.55 -2.98 5.70
CA ALA A 20 19.26 -3.29 5.09
C ALA A 20 19.47 -3.98 3.73
N ASP A 21 18.73 -5.08 3.50
CA ASP A 21 18.66 -5.75 2.20
C ASP A 21 17.82 -4.93 1.20
N ASP A 22 17.75 -5.39 -0.05
CA ASP A 22 17.05 -4.68 -1.11
C ASP A 22 15.55 -4.51 -0.80
N TYR A 23 14.90 -5.51 -0.20
CA TYR A 23 13.49 -5.41 0.19
C TYR A 23 13.27 -4.30 1.24
N HIS A 24 14.07 -4.26 2.29
CA HIS A 24 13.94 -3.26 3.34
C HIS A 24 14.29 -1.85 2.86
N LYS A 25 15.25 -1.72 1.91
CA LYS A 25 15.54 -0.44 1.25
C LYS A 25 14.36 0.06 0.43
N ILE A 26 13.74 -0.82 -0.37
CA ILE A 26 12.57 -0.48 -1.19
C ILE A 26 11.39 -0.09 -0.29
N LEU A 27 11.10 -0.89 0.73
CA LEU A 27 10.03 -0.63 1.69
C LEU A 27 10.24 0.71 2.40
N TYR A 28 11.45 0.96 2.89
CA TYR A 28 11.80 2.21 3.55
C TYR A 28 11.57 3.43 2.65
N VAL A 29 12.03 3.37 1.40
CA VAL A 29 11.85 4.47 0.43
C VAL A 29 10.37 4.64 0.09
N TYR A 30 9.62 3.54 -0.07
CA TYR A 30 8.19 3.56 -0.31
C TYR A 30 7.45 4.31 0.80
N GLU A 31 7.61 3.86 2.03
CA GLU A 31 6.97 4.47 3.21
C GLU A 31 7.42 5.93 3.38
N LYS A 32 8.71 6.21 3.19
CA LYS A 32 9.26 7.56 3.38
C LYS A 32 8.67 8.56 2.40
N ILE A 33 8.48 8.19 1.14
CA ILE A 33 7.89 9.07 0.13
C ILE A 33 6.41 9.30 0.45
N VAL A 34 5.67 8.23 0.76
CA VAL A 34 4.24 8.34 1.09
C VAL A 34 4.00 9.18 2.34
N ASP A 35 4.82 9.01 3.38
CA ASP A 35 4.69 9.79 4.64
C ASP A 35 5.06 11.28 4.50
N GLU A 36 5.99 11.60 3.60
CA GLU A 36 6.62 12.92 3.56
C GLU A 36 6.07 13.82 2.45
N VAL A 37 5.29 13.28 1.51
CA VAL A 37 4.84 14.00 0.30
C VAL A 37 3.32 13.94 0.21
N GLU A 38 2.70 15.07 -0.05
CA GLU A 38 1.27 15.21 -0.35
C GLU A 38 1.06 15.23 -1.86
N TYR A 39 0.06 14.49 -2.36
CA TYR A 39 -0.32 14.55 -3.77
C TYR A 39 -1.04 15.87 -4.05
N ASP A 40 -0.50 16.68 -4.97
CA ASP A 40 -1.04 18.01 -5.30
C ASP A 40 -0.75 18.37 -6.76
N GLU A 41 -1.78 18.31 -7.60
CA GLU A 41 -1.68 18.69 -9.02
C GLU A 41 -1.39 20.18 -9.23
N SER A 42 -1.75 21.01 -8.27
CA SER A 42 -1.55 22.46 -8.33
C SER A 42 -0.16 22.91 -7.86
N ALA A 43 0.63 22.02 -7.28
CA ALA A 43 1.94 22.36 -6.74
C ALA A 43 2.91 22.81 -7.83
N PRO A 44 3.70 23.87 -7.60
CA PRO A 44 4.73 24.30 -8.54
C PRO A 44 5.81 23.23 -8.67
N ASP A 45 6.32 23.05 -9.89
CA ASP A 45 7.38 22.08 -10.21
C ASP A 45 7.02 20.61 -9.89
N ASN A 46 5.72 20.29 -9.81
CA ASN A 46 5.19 18.99 -9.34
C ASN A 46 5.65 17.76 -10.13
N GLN A 47 6.27 17.94 -11.29
CA GLN A 47 6.78 16.86 -12.15
C GLN A 47 8.26 16.51 -11.89
N ASN A 48 8.90 17.13 -10.92
CA ASN A 48 10.31 16.90 -10.63
C ASN A 48 10.59 16.67 -9.15
N ILE A 49 11.76 16.13 -8.86
CA ILE A 49 12.15 15.75 -7.47
C ILE A 49 12.35 16.94 -6.53
N TYR A 50 12.43 18.17 -7.03
CA TYR A 50 12.51 19.35 -6.17
C TYR A 50 11.20 19.54 -5.42
N SER A 51 10.07 19.34 -6.08
CA SER A 51 8.75 19.41 -5.45
C SER A 51 8.61 18.36 -4.32
N VAL A 52 9.12 17.17 -4.53
CA VAL A 52 9.12 16.09 -3.53
C VAL A 52 10.00 16.45 -2.33
N PHE A 53 11.30 16.72 -2.58
CA PHE A 53 12.26 16.88 -1.49
C PHE A 53 12.17 18.21 -0.76
N VAL A 54 11.71 19.27 -1.42
CA VAL A 54 11.69 20.63 -0.88
C VAL A 54 10.28 21.11 -0.58
N ASN A 55 9.36 20.99 -1.55
CA ASN A 55 8.01 21.50 -1.41
C ASN A 55 7.09 20.50 -0.69
N ARG A 56 7.45 19.22 -0.64
CA ARG A 56 6.64 18.12 -0.04
C ARG A 56 5.28 17.93 -0.71
N LYS A 57 5.14 18.38 -1.96
CA LYS A 57 3.90 18.30 -2.75
C LYS A 57 4.27 17.98 -4.19
N SER A 58 3.68 16.92 -4.75
CA SER A 58 4.04 16.47 -6.09
C SER A 58 2.92 15.66 -6.74
N VAL A 59 3.15 15.21 -7.97
CA VAL A 59 2.30 14.26 -8.70
C VAL A 59 3.10 12.99 -9.02
N CYS A 60 2.47 12.00 -9.65
CA CYS A 60 3.06 10.69 -9.97
C CYS A 60 4.47 10.77 -10.58
N ALA A 61 4.72 11.71 -11.48
CA ALA A 61 6.04 11.90 -12.10
C ALA A 61 7.13 12.31 -11.09
N GLY A 62 6.81 13.15 -10.11
CA GLY A 62 7.73 13.52 -9.04
C GLY A 62 7.95 12.37 -8.06
N TYR A 63 6.87 11.72 -7.60
CA TYR A 63 6.93 10.52 -6.75
C TYR A 63 7.86 9.47 -7.34
N SER A 64 7.61 9.05 -8.59
CA SER A 64 8.40 8.00 -9.24
C SER A 64 9.85 8.38 -9.48
N LYS A 65 10.14 9.65 -9.85
CA LYS A 65 11.52 10.12 -9.99
C LYS A 65 12.26 10.21 -8.66
N ALA A 66 11.57 10.56 -7.58
CA ALA A 66 12.16 10.58 -6.24
C ALA A 66 12.42 9.17 -5.72
N THR A 67 11.52 8.22 -5.98
CA THR A 67 11.71 6.79 -5.71
C THR A 67 12.96 6.28 -6.41
N GLN A 68 13.10 6.53 -7.71
CA GLN A 68 14.29 6.15 -8.46
C GLN A 68 15.56 6.79 -7.86
N TYR A 69 15.53 8.08 -7.61
CA TYR A 69 16.70 8.81 -7.06
C TYR A 69 17.17 8.26 -5.71
N LEU A 70 16.25 7.94 -4.80
CA LEU A 70 16.60 7.38 -3.49
C LEU A 70 17.12 5.95 -3.60
N LEU A 71 16.45 5.09 -4.38
CA LEU A 71 16.84 3.69 -4.55
C LEU A 71 18.20 3.54 -5.23
N GLU A 72 18.48 4.34 -6.27
CA GLU A 72 19.81 4.38 -6.92
C GLU A 72 20.92 4.76 -5.94
N ARG A 73 20.68 5.72 -5.03
CA ARG A 73 21.63 6.10 -3.98
C ARG A 73 21.88 4.97 -2.97
N LEU A 74 20.91 4.08 -2.79
CA LEU A 74 21.02 2.89 -1.94
C LEU A 74 21.59 1.67 -2.66
N GLY A 75 21.94 1.82 -3.96
CA GLY A 75 22.46 0.73 -4.79
C GLY A 75 21.42 -0.26 -5.28
N VAL A 76 20.14 0.07 -5.18
CA VAL A 76 19.04 -0.74 -5.71
C VAL A 76 18.72 -0.28 -7.13
N PHE A 77 18.64 -1.23 -8.08
CA PHE A 77 18.20 -0.91 -9.43
C PHE A 77 16.76 -0.44 -9.42
N CYS A 78 16.54 0.73 -10.01
CA CYS A 78 15.22 1.32 -10.16
C CYS A 78 15.15 2.10 -11.47
N THR A 79 14.08 1.96 -12.23
CA THR A 79 13.85 2.76 -13.42
C THR A 79 12.46 3.37 -13.42
N TYR A 80 12.35 4.56 -14.00
CA TYR A 80 11.11 5.29 -14.21
C TYR A 80 10.31 4.66 -15.36
N VAL A 81 9.04 4.42 -15.16
CA VAL A 81 8.11 3.83 -16.12
C VAL A 81 6.96 4.77 -16.34
N THR A 82 6.49 4.88 -17.58
CA THR A 82 5.32 5.66 -17.95
C THR A 82 4.24 4.82 -18.61
N GLY A 83 3.03 5.29 -18.49
CA GLY A 83 1.85 4.69 -19.09
C GLY A 83 0.58 5.44 -18.72
N LYS A 84 -0.48 4.68 -18.53
CA LYS A 84 -1.80 5.20 -18.16
C LYS A 84 -2.44 4.34 -17.09
N THR A 85 -3.39 4.91 -16.36
CA THR A 85 -4.34 4.12 -15.60
C THR A 85 -5.38 3.49 -16.53
N THR A 86 -6.03 2.42 -16.12
CA THR A 86 -7.16 1.82 -16.86
C THR A 86 -8.33 2.79 -17.04
N GLU A 87 -8.40 3.83 -16.21
CA GLU A 87 -9.39 4.92 -16.28
C GLU A 87 -8.98 6.01 -17.29
N GLY A 88 -7.75 5.93 -17.85
CA GLY A 88 -7.30 6.74 -18.98
C GLY A 88 -6.37 7.92 -18.63
N GLY A 89 -6.06 8.16 -17.35
CA GLY A 89 -5.10 9.16 -16.90
C GLY A 89 -3.66 8.80 -17.24
N ASN A 90 -2.82 9.77 -17.64
CA ASN A 90 -1.39 9.54 -17.74
C ASN A 90 -0.80 9.27 -16.35
N HIS A 91 0.06 8.25 -16.26
CA HIS A 91 0.62 7.83 -14.98
C HIS A 91 2.09 7.45 -15.08
N ALA A 92 2.77 7.45 -13.94
CA ALA A 92 4.17 7.06 -13.84
C ALA A 92 4.41 6.30 -12.55
N TRP A 93 5.23 5.26 -12.64
CA TRP A 93 5.64 4.39 -11.55
C TRP A 93 7.07 3.91 -11.74
N ASN A 94 7.50 2.86 -11.05
CA ASN A 94 8.85 2.34 -11.13
C ASN A 94 8.87 0.83 -11.38
N LEU A 95 9.95 0.38 -12.05
CA LEU A 95 10.40 -0.98 -12.04
C LEU A 95 11.67 -1.05 -11.17
N VAL A 96 11.71 -2.00 -10.25
CA VAL A 96 12.84 -2.24 -9.35
C VAL A 96 13.36 -3.67 -9.50
N LYS A 97 14.60 -3.90 -9.06
CA LYS A 97 15.14 -5.25 -8.91
C LYS A 97 15.34 -5.53 -7.41
N CYS A 98 14.71 -6.60 -6.93
CA CYS A 98 14.81 -7.04 -5.55
C CYS A 98 15.17 -8.53 -5.52
N ASN A 99 16.21 -8.91 -4.79
CA ASN A 99 16.66 -10.29 -4.64
C ASN A 99 16.87 -11.06 -5.97
N GLY A 100 17.23 -10.33 -7.04
CA GLY A 100 17.49 -10.90 -8.35
C GLY A 100 16.33 -10.88 -9.34
N ASP A 101 15.09 -10.68 -8.91
CA ASP A 101 13.88 -10.61 -9.73
C ASP A 101 13.39 -9.17 -9.89
N TYR A 102 12.53 -8.94 -10.90
CA TYR A 102 11.94 -7.63 -11.17
C TYR A 102 10.53 -7.53 -10.59
N TYR A 103 10.21 -6.32 -10.09
CA TYR A 103 8.92 -5.97 -9.50
C TYR A 103 8.53 -4.54 -9.88
N TYR A 104 7.25 -4.25 -9.85
CA TYR A 104 6.77 -2.88 -9.95
C TYR A 104 6.57 -2.26 -8.58
N VAL A 105 6.81 -0.94 -8.52
CA VAL A 105 6.60 -0.12 -7.34
C VAL A 105 5.89 1.16 -7.76
N ASP A 106 4.76 1.46 -7.13
CA ASP A 106 4.06 2.73 -7.31
C ASP A 106 3.81 3.41 -5.96
N THR A 107 4.66 4.37 -5.64
CA THR A 107 4.57 5.15 -4.40
C THR A 107 3.41 6.14 -4.41
N THR A 108 2.91 6.54 -5.59
CA THR A 108 1.75 7.42 -5.70
C THR A 108 0.49 6.72 -5.20
N TRP A 109 0.29 5.48 -5.60
CA TRP A 109 -0.85 4.66 -5.18
C TRP A 109 -0.68 4.04 -3.77
N GLY A 110 0.47 4.27 -3.16
CA GLY A 110 0.68 4.08 -1.73
C GLY A 110 0.12 5.21 -0.88
N ASP A 111 -0.06 6.40 -1.47
CA ASP A 111 -0.55 7.58 -0.79
C ASP A 111 -2.07 7.51 -0.58
N PRO A 112 -2.56 7.53 0.68
CA PRO A 112 -3.99 7.46 0.97
C PRO A 112 -4.80 8.64 0.42
N VAL A 113 -4.20 9.83 0.31
CA VAL A 113 -4.85 11.04 -0.21
C VAL A 113 -5.14 10.88 -1.70
N PHE A 114 -4.16 10.37 -2.45
CA PHE A 114 -4.33 10.08 -3.87
C PHE A 114 -5.47 9.08 -4.12
N GLN A 115 -5.54 8.01 -3.36
CA GLN A 115 -6.62 7.02 -3.47
C GLN A 115 -8.02 7.60 -3.18
N GLN A 116 -8.12 8.65 -2.38
CA GLN A 116 -9.39 9.33 -2.10
C GLN A 116 -9.84 10.24 -3.24
N GLU A 117 -8.91 10.85 -3.98
CA GLU A 117 -9.21 11.74 -5.10
C GLU A 117 -9.61 10.98 -6.38
N GLU A 118 -9.05 9.80 -6.64
CA GLU A 118 -9.42 8.96 -7.80
C GLU A 118 -10.66 8.06 -7.58
N GLY A 119 -11.13 7.95 -6.35
CA GLY A 119 -12.20 7.03 -5.97
C GLY A 119 -13.59 7.67 -5.90
N GLU A 120 -14.17 8.18 -7.00
CA GLU A 120 -15.61 8.16 -7.17
C GLU A 120 -16.04 6.76 -7.62
N ASP A 121 -16.52 6.02 -6.69
CA ASP A 121 -17.23 4.73 -6.78
C ASP A 121 -16.52 3.51 -6.19
N THR A 122 -16.17 3.59 -4.93
CA THR A 122 -16.18 2.37 -4.13
C THR A 122 -17.53 2.29 -3.44
N SER A 123 -18.31 1.27 -3.75
CA SER A 123 -19.57 0.96 -3.08
C SER A 123 -19.33 0.91 -1.56
N ARG A 124 -19.57 2.06 -0.93
CA ARG A 124 -19.64 2.17 0.51
C ARG A 124 -21.00 1.63 0.94
N ASP A 125 -21.08 0.35 1.21
CA ASP A 125 -22.09 -0.12 2.14
C ASP A 125 -21.63 0.28 3.55
N THR A 126 -21.72 1.59 3.79
CA THR A 126 -21.61 2.14 5.14
C THR A 126 -22.96 1.98 5.81
N GLU A 127 -23.08 1.05 6.74
CA GLU A 127 -23.96 1.34 7.86
C GLU A 127 -23.39 2.55 8.58
N GLN A 128 -24.07 3.68 8.36
CA GLN A 128 -23.72 4.99 8.87
C GLN A 128 -23.63 4.96 10.40
N ASN A 129 -22.46 5.20 10.93
CA ASN A 129 -22.37 5.96 12.17
C ASN A 129 -21.28 7.05 12.00
N SER A 130 -21.80 8.27 11.76
CA SER A 130 -21.03 9.49 11.65
C SER A 130 -20.32 9.79 12.98
N GLY A 131 -18.99 9.71 12.96
CA GLY A 131 -18.12 10.23 14.00
C GLY A 131 -16.94 10.92 13.32
N GLN A 132 -17.04 12.25 13.22
CA GLN A 132 -15.91 13.14 12.97
C GLN A 132 -14.88 12.91 14.08
N ASP A 133 -13.58 13.14 13.72
CA ASP A 133 -12.39 13.17 14.57
C ASP A 133 -11.52 11.90 14.53
N ALA A 134 -10.90 11.65 13.35
CA ALA A 134 -9.60 11.00 13.31
C ALA A 134 -8.55 12.10 13.08
N GLU A 135 -8.22 12.83 14.13
CA GLU A 135 -7.05 13.71 14.12
C GLU A 135 -5.76 12.91 13.95
N ALA A 136 -4.94 13.44 13.07
CA ALA A 136 -3.61 13.05 12.67
C ALA A 136 -2.75 12.49 13.81
N SER A 137 -2.61 11.18 13.82
CA SER A 137 -1.50 10.48 14.47
C SER A 137 -0.77 9.69 13.38
N GLY A 138 0.29 10.27 12.83
CA GLY A 138 1.29 9.66 11.95
C GLY A 138 0.74 8.80 10.79
N ASN A 139 0.88 9.27 9.57
CA ASN A 139 0.32 8.74 8.32
C ASN A 139 0.52 7.23 8.01
N LYS A 140 1.37 6.51 8.76
CA LYS A 140 1.70 5.09 8.51
C LYS A 140 0.52 4.13 8.61
N ALA A 141 -0.54 4.50 9.33
CA ALA A 141 -1.69 3.61 9.54
C ALA A 141 -2.53 3.38 8.27
N ASN A 142 -2.34 4.18 7.24
CA ASN A 142 -3.19 4.17 6.03
C ASN A 142 -2.43 3.90 4.72
N ILE A 143 -1.11 3.63 4.75
CA ILE A 143 -0.35 3.35 3.53
C ILE A 143 -0.91 2.09 2.86
N SER A 144 -1.19 2.19 1.56
CA SER A 144 -1.50 1.04 0.72
C SER A 144 -0.21 0.41 0.20
N TYR A 145 -0.08 -0.89 0.39
CA TYR A 145 1.08 -1.65 -0.10
C TYR A 145 0.74 -2.52 -1.32
N ASP A 146 -0.40 -2.28 -1.97
CA ASP A 146 -0.84 -3.08 -3.10
C ASP A 146 0.18 -3.08 -4.24
N TYR A 147 0.85 -1.95 -4.45
CA TYR A 147 1.87 -1.77 -5.49
C TYR A 147 3.29 -1.65 -4.93
N MET A 148 3.55 -2.22 -3.78
CA MET A 148 4.89 -2.37 -3.22
C MET A 148 5.46 -3.73 -3.61
N CYS A 149 6.33 -3.78 -4.62
CA CYS A 149 6.90 -4.98 -5.22
C CYS A 149 5.83 -5.95 -5.75
N CYS A 150 4.93 -5.47 -6.60
CA CYS A 150 3.91 -6.30 -7.24
C CYS A 150 4.40 -6.87 -8.59
N ASP A 151 3.71 -7.92 -9.05
CA ASP A 151 3.94 -8.57 -10.33
C ASP A 151 3.11 -7.94 -11.48
N ASP A 152 3.29 -8.47 -12.71
CA ASP A 152 2.51 -8.07 -13.89
C ASP A 152 1.01 -8.25 -13.67
N THR A 153 0.61 -9.34 -13.02
CA THR A 153 -0.81 -9.68 -12.80
C THR A 153 -1.49 -8.64 -11.92
N GLN A 154 -0.83 -8.21 -10.86
CA GLN A 154 -1.35 -7.19 -9.96
C GLN A 154 -1.34 -5.81 -10.61
N LEU A 155 -0.21 -5.41 -11.23
CA LEU A 155 -0.06 -4.08 -11.82
C LEU A 155 -1.08 -3.84 -12.92
N PHE A 156 -1.19 -4.76 -13.88
CA PHE A 156 -2.01 -4.56 -15.09
C PHE A 156 -3.53 -4.68 -14.85
N GLN A 157 -3.96 -4.86 -13.62
CA GLN A 157 -5.37 -4.65 -13.26
C GLN A 157 -5.77 -3.17 -13.37
N THR A 158 -4.82 -2.26 -13.17
CA THR A 158 -5.07 -0.82 -13.05
C THR A 158 -4.14 0.04 -13.90
N HIS A 159 -3.03 -0.53 -14.41
CA HIS A 159 -2.02 0.19 -15.17
C HIS A 159 -1.87 -0.37 -16.59
N ILE A 160 -1.55 0.49 -17.53
CA ILE A 160 -1.32 0.17 -18.95
C ILE A 160 0.01 0.81 -19.34
N LEU A 161 0.98 0.02 -19.78
CA LEU A 161 2.26 0.51 -20.30
C LEU A 161 2.08 1.33 -21.58
N ASP A 162 2.93 2.32 -21.79
CA ASP A 162 3.05 2.98 -23.07
C ASP A 162 3.45 1.98 -24.16
N LYS A 163 2.89 2.13 -25.38
CA LYS A 163 2.96 1.14 -26.47
C LYS A 163 4.36 0.72 -26.88
N ASP A 164 5.34 1.62 -26.74
CA ASP A 164 6.73 1.37 -27.15
C ASP A 164 7.63 0.97 -25.97
N THR A 165 7.04 0.80 -24.79
CA THR A 165 7.78 0.42 -23.58
C THR A 165 7.91 -1.09 -23.48
N GLN A 166 9.16 -1.59 -23.46
CA GLN A 166 9.46 -2.99 -23.20
C GLN A 166 10.03 -3.13 -21.80
N MET A 167 9.36 -3.91 -20.95
CA MET A 167 9.79 -4.20 -19.60
C MET A 167 10.12 -5.69 -19.45
N PRO A 168 11.07 -6.06 -18.58
CA PRO A 168 11.22 -7.45 -18.19
C PRO A 168 9.94 -7.97 -17.52
N GLU A 169 9.69 -9.26 -17.66
CA GLU A 169 8.57 -9.92 -16.98
C GLU A 169 8.73 -9.85 -15.47
N CYS A 170 7.68 -9.45 -14.78
CA CYS A 170 7.56 -9.43 -13.32
C CYS A 170 6.59 -10.54 -12.89
N SER A 171 7.09 -11.75 -12.72
CA SER A 171 6.27 -12.95 -12.44
C SER A 171 6.32 -13.43 -10.99
N LYS A 172 6.98 -12.67 -10.10
CA LYS A 172 7.21 -13.02 -8.71
C LYS A 172 6.47 -12.10 -7.76
N MET A 173 6.02 -12.67 -6.64
CA MET A 173 5.41 -11.95 -5.53
C MET A 173 6.21 -12.08 -4.21
N ASP A 174 7.38 -12.73 -4.24
CA ASP A 174 8.14 -13.05 -3.02
C ASP A 174 8.58 -11.79 -2.22
N CYS A 175 8.78 -10.66 -2.91
CA CYS A 175 9.08 -9.37 -2.30
C CYS A 175 7.85 -8.47 -2.15
N ASN A 176 6.64 -8.94 -2.45
CA ASN A 176 5.44 -8.15 -2.19
C ASN A 176 5.19 -8.03 -0.68
N TYR A 177 4.79 -6.85 -0.23
CA TYR A 177 4.57 -6.55 1.19
C TYR A 177 3.64 -7.55 1.88
N TYR A 178 2.52 -7.91 1.25
CA TYR A 178 1.54 -8.82 1.85
C TYR A 178 2.06 -10.25 1.94
N VAL A 179 2.88 -10.68 0.99
CA VAL A 179 3.54 -12.00 1.01
C VAL A 179 4.57 -12.06 2.13
N VAL A 180 5.46 -11.08 2.21
CA VAL A 180 6.53 -11.01 3.24
C VAL A 180 5.93 -10.95 4.65
N ASN A 181 4.81 -10.28 4.82
CA ASN A 181 4.15 -10.12 6.13
C ASN A 181 3.10 -11.20 6.43
N GLY A 182 2.97 -12.24 5.59
CA GLY A 182 2.05 -13.36 5.83
C GLY A 182 0.56 -13.00 5.72
N MET A 183 0.24 -11.95 4.96
CA MET A 183 -1.12 -11.44 4.73
C MET A 183 -1.68 -11.88 3.38
N TYR A 184 -0.94 -12.68 2.60
CA TYR A 184 -1.29 -13.12 1.25
C TYR A 184 -1.75 -14.58 1.26
N TYR A 185 -2.93 -14.83 0.71
CA TYR A 185 -3.59 -16.13 0.75
C TYR A 185 -3.83 -16.66 -0.66
N THR A 186 -3.16 -17.75 -1.00
CA THR A 186 -3.33 -18.48 -2.29
C THR A 186 -4.47 -19.50 -2.22
N GLN A 187 -4.97 -19.79 -1.04
CA GLN A 187 -6.10 -20.69 -0.78
C GLN A 187 -6.86 -20.18 0.43
N TYR A 188 -8.18 -20.31 0.40
CA TYR A 188 -8.99 -19.99 1.56
C TYR A 188 -8.91 -21.08 2.63
N ASP A 189 -8.71 -20.64 3.88
CA ASP A 189 -8.75 -21.49 5.09
C ASP A 189 -9.35 -20.67 6.25
N ALA A 190 -10.59 -21.02 6.62
CA ALA A 190 -11.33 -20.32 7.67
C ALA A 190 -10.59 -20.27 9.01
N LYS A 191 -9.82 -21.32 9.34
CA LYS A 191 -9.06 -21.36 10.59
C LYS A 191 -7.92 -20.35 10.59
N LYS A 192 -7.19 -20.26 9.47
CA LYS A 192 -6.09 -19.31 9.33
C LYS A 192 -6.59 -17.86 9.33
N VAL A 193 -7.72 -17.60 8.69
CA VAL A 193 -8.34 -16.28 8.68
C VAL A 193 -8.79 -15.86 10.07
N LEU A 194 -9.50 -16.72 10.80
CA LEU A 194 -9.88 -16.45 12.19
C LEU A 194 -8.67 -16.30 13.11
N GLU A 195 -7.65 -17.14 12.93
CA GLU A 195 -6.40 -17.04 13.69
C GLU A 195 -5.68 -15.71 13.46
N ALA A 196 -5.60 -15.23 12.20
CA ALA A 196 -5.00 -13.94 11.87
C ALA A 196 -5.76 -12.78 12.54
N MET A 197 -7.10 -12.80 12.52
CA MET A 197 -7.92 -11.82 13.25
C MET A 197 -7.64 -11.87 14.76
N ASN A 198 -7.66 -13.05 15.37
CA ASN A 198 -7.40 -13.21 16.80
C ASN A 198 -5.99 -12.75 17.20
N GLN A 199 -4.97 -13.08 16.40
CA GLN A 199 -3.59 -12.62 16.66
C GLN A 199 -3.48 -11.09 16.59
N ALA A 200 -4.14 -10.46 15.61
CA ALA A 200 -4.19 -9.00 15.53
C ALA A 200 -4.89 -8.39 16.76
N ILE A 201 -6.01 -8.96 17.18
CA ILE A 201 -6.76 -8.56 18.37
C ILE A 201 -5.90 -8.69 19.64
N TRP A 202 -5.29 -9.83 19.89
CA TRP A 202 -4.46 -10.05 21.07
C TRP A 202 -3.22 -9.16 21.11
N ALA A 203 -2.64 -8.87 19.94
CA ALA A 203 -1.53 -7.94 19.81
C ALA A 203 -1.98 -6.46 19.81
N LYS A 204 -3.28 -6.17 19.95
CA LYS A 204 -3.86 -4.83 19.94
C LYS A 204 -3.52 -4.04 18.68
N LYS A 205 -3.44 -4.73 17.53
CA LYS A 205 -3.22 -4.09 16.24
C LYS A 205 -4.49 -3.33 15.82
N SER A 206 -4.31 -2.22 15.11
CA SER A 206 -5.43 -1.41 14.61
C SER A 206 -6.23 -2.12 13.52
N ALA A 207 -5.61 -3.03 12.75
CA ALA A 207 -6.28 -3.71 11.65
C ALA A 207 -5.76 -5.14 11.42
N THR A 208 -6.59 -5.94 10.75
CA THR A 208 -6.22 -7.20 10.10
C THR A 208 -6.42 -7.05 8.60
N ILE A 209 -5.42 -7.41 7.80
CA ILE A 209 -5.42 -7.29 6.35
C ILE A 209 -5.38 -8.68 5.74
N PHE A 210 -6.25 -8.91 4.75
CA PHE A 210 -6.29 -10.10 3.93
C PHE A 210 -6.14 -9.70 2.47
N LYS A 211 -5.13 -10.24 1.80
CA LYS A 211 -4.89 -10.13 0.37
C LYS A 211 -5.02 -11.53 -0.24
N PHE A 212 -5.86 -11.69 -1.23
CA PHE A 212 -6.10 -12.99 -1.86
C PHE A 212 -5.53 -13.03 -3.27
N ALA A 213 -5.06 -14.19 -3.69
CA ALA A 213 -4.33 -14.36 -4.94
C ALA A 213 -5.18 -14.11 -6.20
N ASP A 214 -6.46 -14.46 -6.12
CA ASP A 214 -7.38 -14.36 -7.25
C ASP A 214 -8.85 -14.19 -6.81
N THR A 215 -9.71 -13.91 -7.77
CA THR A 215 -11.15 -13.71 -7.55
C THR A 215 -11.85 -14.93 -6.92
N SER A 216 -11.40 -16.15 -7.24
CA SER A 216 -12.04 -17.37 -6.69
C SER A 216 -11.78 -17.51 -5.20
N VAL A 217 -10.51 -17.32 -4.80
CA VAL A 217 -10.11 -17.38 -3.38
C VAL A 217 -10.73 -16.22 -2.62
N TYR A 218 -10.72 -15.00 -3.19
CA TYR A 218 -11.34 -13.84 -2.59
C TYR A 218 -12.85 -14.05 -2.37
N SER A 219 -13.62 -14.49 -3.39
CA SER A 219 -15.06 -14.65 -3.24
C SER A 219 -15.43 -15.68 -2.18
N GLN A 220 -14.71 -16.80 -2.13
CA GLN A 220 -14.92 -17.81 -1.10
C GLN A 220 -14.59 -17.25 0.31
N ALA A 221 -13.51 -16.50 0.43
CA ALA A 221 -13.10 -15.88 1.69
C ALA A 221 -14.11 -14.81 2.13
N HIS A 222 -14.51 -13.93 1.22
CA HIS A 222 -15.46 -12.85 1.48
C HIS A 222 -16.75 -13.38 2.09
N ASP A 223 -17.41 -14.36 1.44
CA ASP A 223 -18.67 -14.92 1.91
C ASP A 223 -18.55 -15.51 3.32
N ASP A 224 -17.49 -16.26 3.59
CA ASP A 224 -17.32 -16.93 4.88
C ASP A 224 -16.84 -15.96 5.98
N ILE A 225 -15.98 -15.00 5.65
CA ILE A 225 -15.54 -13.96 6.60
C ILE A 225 -16.76 -13.18 7.09
N PHE A 226 -17.54 -12.61 6.20
CA PHE A 226 -18.65 -11.74 6.59
C PHE A 226 -19.86 -12.51 7.14
N GLN A 227 -20.08 -13.75 6.73
CA GLN A 227 -21.19 -14.55 7.26
C GLN A 227 -20.86 -15.24 8.60
N LYS A 228 -19.59 -15.54 8.91
CA LYS A 228 -19.24 -16.39 10.06
C LYS A 228 -18.01 -15.95 10.84
N GLU A 229 -16.85 -15.80 10.18
CA GLU A 229 -15.58 -15.72 10.89
C GLU A 229 -15.39 -14.36 11.57
N LEU A 230 -15.90 -13.28 10.99
CA LEU A 230 -15.87 -11.95 11.59
C LEU A 230 -16.68 -11.90 12.89
N ALA A 231 -17.87 -12.52 12.92
CA ALA A 231 -18.68 -12.59 14.15
C ALA A 231 -17.96 -13.33 15.29
N LYS A 232 -17.22 -14.40 14.96
CA LYS A 232 -16.40 -15.11 15.95
C LYS A 232 -15.25 -14.24 16.47
N ALA A 233 -14.54 -13.53 15.57
CA ALA A 233 -13.46 -12.64 15.96
C ALA A 233 -13.96 -11.48 16.84
N VAL A 234 -15.11 -10.89 16.50
CA VAL A 234 -15.76 -9.85 17.31
C VAL A 234 -16.12 -10.37 18.70
N GLN A 235 -16.68 -11.58 18.83
CA GLN A 235 -16.96 -12.20 20.12
C GLN A 235 -15.65 -12.43 20.93
N ASN A 236 -14.59 -12.93 20.26
CA ASN A 236 -13.29 -13.11 20.90
C ASN A 236 -12.68 -11.79 21.39
N LEU A 237 -12.87 -10.69 20.64
CA LEU A 237 -12.46 -9.36 21.05
C LEU A 237 -13.23 -8.90 22.29
N ALA A 238 -14.56 -9.06 22.31
CA ALA A 238 -15.39 -8.73 23.45
C ALA A 238 -14.97 -9.50 24.72
N ASP A 239 -14.83 -10.80 24.60
CA ASP A 239 -14.48 -11.69 25.72
C ASP A 239 -13.06 -11.40 26.25
N TYR A 240 -12.10 -11.19 25.36
CA TYR A 240 -10.70 -10.98 25.75
C TYR A 240 -10.47 -9.66 26.50
N TYR A 241 -11.14 -8.59 26.07
CA TYR A 241 -11.00 -7.26 26.67
C TYR A 241 -12.14 -6.89 27.63
N GLY A 242 -13.13 -7.77 27.84
CA GLY A 242 -14.27 -7.51 28.70
C GLY A 242 -15.17 -6.38 28.20
N LEU A 243 -15.34 -6.25 26.87
CA LEU A 243 -16.11 -5.20 26.25
C LEU A 243 -17.60 -5.59 26.18
N SER A 244 -18.48 -4.66 26.58
CA SER A 244 -19.92 -4.86 26.43
C SER A 244 -20.46 -4.58 25.02
N GLN A 245 -19.67 -3.82 24.23
CA GLN A 245 -19.95 -3.52 22.82
C GLN A 245 -18.64 -3.47 22.06
N VAL A 246 -18.59 -4.07 20.89
CA VAL A 246 -17.44 -4.04 19.98
C VAL A 246 -17.82 -3.25 18.73
N LYS A 247 -16.93 -2.35 18.32
CA LYS A 247 -17.03 -1.62 17.05
C LYS A 247 -15.87 -2.03 16.16
N TYR A 248 -16.17 -2.16 14.89
CA TYR A 248 -15.17 -2.36 13.83
C TYR A 248 -15.62 -1.64 12.56
N GLN A 249 -14.67 -1.38 11.69
CA GLN A 249 -14.91 -0.90 10.33
C GLN A 249 -14.21 -1.84 9.36
N TYR A 250 -14.58 -1.84 8.10
CA TYR A 250 -13.86 -2.61 7.11
C TYR A 250 -13.79 -1.89 5.76
N ILE A 251 -12.78 -2.26 4.98
CA ILE A 251 -12.66 -1.96 3.56
C ILE A 251 -12.75 -3.29 2.84
N ASP A 252 -13.61 -3.37 1.86
CA ASP A 252 -13.73 -4.49 0.96
C ASP A 252 -13.44 -4.02 -0.47
N ASP A 253 -12.35 -4.52 -1.05
CA ASP A 253 -11.92 -4.16 -2.40
C ASP A 253 -11.87 -5.42 -3.29
N PRO A 254 -12.95 -5.73 -4.00
CA PRO A 254 -13.01 -6.90 -4.88
C PRO A 254 -12.09 -6.79 -6.09
N ARG A 255 -11.74 -5.58 -6.55
CA ARG A 255 -10.80 -5.38 -7.66
C ARG A 255 -9.38 -5.79 -7.26
N LEU A 256 -8.97 -5.41 -6.06
CA LEU A 256 -7.66 -5.76 -5.52
C LEU A 256 -7.66 -7.06 -4.71
N HIS A 257 -8.80 -7.77 -4.63
CA HIS A 257 -8.97 -8.99 -3.83
C HIS A 257 -8.49 -8.78 -2.38
N LYS A 258 -8.89 -7.67 -1.76
CA LYS A 258 -8.40 -7.25 -0.45
C LYS A 258 -9.55 -6.97 0.51
N ILE A 259 -9.41 -7.46 1.75
CA ILE A 259 -10.29 -7.14 2.87
C ILE A 259 -9.43 -6.60 4.00
N VAL A 260 -9.80 -5.44 4.55
CA VAL A 260 -9.16 -4.84 5.74
C VAL A 260 -10.21 -4.67 6.82
N ILE A 261 -9.96 -5.19 8.01
CA ILE A 261 -10.85 -5.06 9.15
C ILE A 261 -10.15 -4.23 10.22
N PHE A 262 -10.70 -3.08 10.57
CA PHE A 262 -10.20 -2.17 11.58
C PHE A 262 -10.88 -2.44 12.92
N TRP A 263 -10.08 -2.66 13.96
CA TRP A 263 -10.54 -2.99 15.30
C TRP A 263 -10.58 -1.75 16.20
N GLN A 264 -11.66 -1.61 16.96
CA GLN A 264 -11.79 -0.58 17.98
C GLN A 264 -11.80 -1.22 19.37
N TYR A 265 -10.92 -0.79 20.24
CA TYR A 265 -10.65 -1.39 21.55
C TYR A 265 -11.21 -0.56 22.73
N SER A 266 -12.12 0.38 22.47
CA SER A 266 -12.73 1.26 23.48
C SER A 266 -14.23 1.32 23.32
#